data_cbaabf8424c75fdd675b9de997c031cd
#
_entry.id   cbaabf8424c75fdd675b9de997c031cd
#
_cell.length_a   1.000
_cell.length_b   1.000
_cell.length_c   1.000
_cell.angle_alpha   90.00
_cell.angle_beta   90.00
_cell.angle_gamma   90.00
#
_symmetry.space_group_name_H-M   'P 1'
#
loop_
_entity.id
_entity.type
_entity.pdbx_description
1 polymer ?
#
loop_
_entity_poly.entity_id
_entity_poly.type
_entity_poly.pdbx_seq_one_letter_code
_entity_poly.pdbx_strand_id
1 'polypeptide(L)'
;MSEPTTAFAHYRVREGHVDEFLALVGKHGPILRRLGLVTDEPTRVYVGEDKPSGPLVIEIFEWTDQDAVSRAHTHPEVSQVWEAMGPLCEERDGRPSMEFPHLSRVDVS
;
A
#
# COMPACT_ATOMS: atom_id res chain seq x y z
N MET A 1 -19.78 7.55 12.76
CA MET A 1 -18.65 6.64 12.93
C MET A 1 -18.16 6.13 11.59
N SER A 2 -16.90 6.28 11.33
CA SER A 2 -16.31 5.67 10.15
C SER A 2 -16.11 4.18 10.35
N GLU A 3 -16.32 3.42 9.30
CA GLU A 3 -16.07 1.99 9.30
C GLU A 3 -14.67 1.72 8.75
N PRO A 4 -14.08 0.56 9.07
CA PRO A 4 -12.83 0.16 8.45
C PRO A 4 -12.98 0.09 6.94
N THR A 5 -11.92 0.46 6.23
CA THR A 5 -11.89 0.39 4.78
C THR A 5 -10.62 -0.32 4.34
N THR A 6 -10.74 -1.17 3.33
CA THR A 6 -9.61 -1.94 2.83
C THR A 6 -8.89 -1.15 1.77
N ALA A 7 -7.59 -0.95 1.96
CA ALA A 7 -6.73 -0.41 0.94
C ALA A 7 -6.17 -1.55 0.10
N PHE A 8 -6.30 -1.40 -1.21
CA PHE A 8 -5.81 -2.38 -2.17
C PHE A 8 -4.71 -1.69 -2.98
N ALA A 9 -3.53 -1.59 -2.36
CA ALA A 9 -2.46 -0.79 -2.93
C ALA A 9 -1.77 -1.52 -4.09
N HIS A 10 -1.64 -0.82 -5.21
CA HIS A 10 -0.94 -1.30 -6.39
C HIS A 10 0.33 -0.49 -6.57
N TYR A 11 1.48 -1.17 -6.60
CA TYR A 11 2.76 -0.52 -6.80
C TYR A 11 3.41 -1.07 -8.07
N ARG A 12 3.63 -0.22 -9.04
CA ARG A 12 4.31 -0.60 -10.30
C ARG A 12 5.80 -0.37 -10.11
N VAL A 13 6.47 -1.42 -9.63
CA VAL A 13 7.85 -1.35 -9.20
C VAL A 13 8.80 -1.46 -10.39
N ARG A 14 9.87 -0.66 -10.39
CA ARG A 14 10.87 -0.71 -11.45
C ARG A 14 11.56 -2.06 -11.48
N GLU A 15 11.88 -2.53 -12.68
CA GLU A 15 12.63 -3.77 -12.87
C GLU A 15 13.93 -3.70 -12.08
N GLY A 16 14.23 -4.78 -11.33
CA GLY A 16 15.43 -4.87 -10.52
C GLY A 16 15.34 -4.24 -9.13
N HIS A 17 14.19 -3.64 -8.77
CA HIS A 17 14.02 -2.95 -7.49
C HIS A 17 12.98 -3.61 -6.57
N VAL A 18 12.52 -4.81 -6.91
CA VAL A 18 11.46 -5.47 -6.14
C VAL A 18 11.91 -5.78 -4.71
N ASP A 19 13.11 -6.34 -4.53
CA ASP A 19 13.59 -6.69 -3.20
C ASP A 19 13.74 -5.47 -2.31
N GLU A 20 14.28 -4.40 -2.85
CA GLU A 20 14.42 -3.12 -2.15
C GLU A 20 13.04 -2.58 -1.76
N PHE A 21 12.09 -2.66 -2.66
CA PHE A 21 10.73 -2.20 -2.43
C PHE A 21 10.06 -3.04 -1.33
N LEU A 22 10.20 -4.35 -1.37
CA LEU A 22 9.60 -5.24 -0.36
C LEU A 22 10.17 -4.99 1.03
N ALA A 23 11.43 -4.58 1.13
CA ALA A 23 12.01 -4.20 2.42
C ALA A 23 11.29 -2.99 3.01
N LEU A 24 10.89 -2.03 2.16
CA LEU A 24 10.11 -0.87 2.62
C LEU A 24 8.68 -1.26 3.00
N VAL A 25 8.05 -2.15 2.24
CA VAL A 25 6.72 -2.66 2.58
C VAL A 25 6.77 -3.36 3.94
N GLY A 26 7.84 -4.08 4.21
CA GLY A 26 8.03 -4.75 5.51
C GLY A 26 8.14 -3.80 6.69
N LYS A 27 8.49 -2.53 6.45
CA LYS A 27 8.49 -1.48 7.49
C LYS A 27 7.14 -0.79 7.58
N HIS A 28 6.45 -0.67 6.47
CA HIS A 28 5.20 0.10 6.35
C HIS A 28 4.11 -0.45 7.26
N GLY A 29 3.81 -1.74 7.17
CA GLY A 29 2.76 -2.36 7.96
C GLY A 29 2.95 -2.21 9.47
N PRO A 30 4.12 -2.59 10.02
CA PRO A 30 4.37 -2.43 11.46
C PRO A 30 4.28 -0.98 11.94
N ILE A 31 4.72 -0.01 11.14
CA ILE A 31 4.60 1.41 11.49
C ILE A 31 3.13 1.80 11.59
N LEU A 32 2.32 1.46 10.59
CA LEU A 32 0.90 1.77 10.60
C LEU A 32 0.19 1.12 11.79
N ARG A 33 0.55 -0.11 12.12
CA ARG A 33 -0.04 -0.83 13.24
C ARG A 33 0.32 -0.20 14.57
N ARG A 34 1.59 0.15 14.76
CA ARG A 34 2.06 0.79 15.98
C ARG A 34 1.38 2.13 16.22
N LEU A 35 1.09 2.85 15.15
CA LEU A 35 0.42 4.15 15.22
C LEU A 35 -1.10 4.06 15.36
N GLY A 36 -1.65 2.83 15.35
CA GLY A 36 -3.09 2.64 15.49
C GLY A 36 -3.89 3.03 14.27
N LEU A 37 -3.26 3.05 13.09
CA LEU A 37 -3.90 3.49 11.86
C LEU A 37 -4.57 2.35 11.11
N VAL A 38 -4.20 1.12 11.39
CA VAL A 38 -4.77 -0.08 10.75
C VAL A 38 -5.32 -1.02 11.80
N THR A 39 -6.25 -1.89 11.39
CA THR A 39 -6.86 -2.87 12.28
C THR A 39 -5.91 -4.05 12.51
N ASP A 40 -6.38 -5.04 13.28
CA ASP A 40 -5.64 -6.29 13.51
C ASP A 40 -5.70 -7.24 12.32
N GLU A 41 -6.45 -6.90 11.27
CA GLU A 41 -6.50 -7.71 10.06
C GLU A 41 -5.09 -7.82 9.47
N PRO A 42 -4.60 -9.04 9.19
CA PRO A 42 -3.23 -9.20 8.67
C PRO A 42 -3.05 -8.49 7.33
N THR A 43 -1.91 -7.82 7.18
CA THR A 43 -1.51 -7.27 5.91
C THR A 43 -1.07 -8.41 4.98
N ARG A 44 -1.50 -8.35 3.73
CA ARG A 44 -1.12 -9.35 2.72
C ARG A 44 -0.36 -8.65 1.62
N VAL A 45 0.72 -9.29 1.17
CA VAL A 45 1.56 -8.74 0.11
C VAL A 45 1.74 -9.80 -0.97
N TYR A 46 1.51 -9.41 -2.21
CA TYR A 46 1.65 -10.29 -3.37
C TYR A 46 2.57 -9.64 -4.38
N VAL A 47 3.40 -10.46 -5.02
CA VAL A 47 4.28 -9.99 -6.08
C VAL A 47 3.95 -10.76 -7.35
N GLY A 48 3.83 -10.04 -8.45
CA GLY A 48 3.57 -10.65 -9.74
C GLY A 48 4.09 -9.75 -10.85
N GLU A 49 3.55 -9.94 -12.03
CA GLU A 49 3.90 -9.13 -13.18
C GLU A 49 2.67 -8.47 -13.76
N ASP A 50 2.83 -7.20 -14.10
CA ASP A 50 1.80 -6.42 -14.78
C ASP A 50 2.14 -6.46 -16.26
N LYS A 51 1.87 -7.61 -16.87
CA LYS A 51 2.26 -7.83 -18.27
C LYS A 51 1.58 -6.86 -19.23
N PRO A 52 2.33 -6.41 -20.25
CA PRO A 52 3.70 -6.82 -20.60
C PRO A 52 4.79 -6.02 -19.90
N SER A 53 4.45 -5.19 -18.96
CA SER A 53 5.26 -4.03 -18.58
C SER A 53 6.24 -4.22 -17.42
N GLY A 54 6.08 -5.21 -16.54
CA GLY A 54 7.06 -5.45 -15.47
C GLY A 54 6.47 -5.76 -14.11
N PRO A 55 7.27 -5.65 -13.02
CA PRO A 55 6.85 -6.11 -11.70
C PRO A 55 5.68 -5.31 -11.11
N LEU A 56 4.80 -6.03 -10.44
CA LEU A 56 3.68 -5.44 -9.71
C LEU A 56 3.68 -6.00 -8.30
N VAL A 57 3.58 -5.11 -7.31
CA VAL A 57 3.42 -5.49 -5.91
C VAL A 57 2.04 -5.03 -5.47
N ILE A 58 1.29 -5.93 -4.84
CA ILE A 58 -0.02 -5.61 -4.26
C ILE A 58 0.11 -5.73 -2.74
N GLU A 59 -0.30 -4.69 -2.04
CA GLU A 59 -0.36 -4.70 -0.57
C GLU A 59 -1.80 -4.47 -0.16
N ILE A 60 -2.36 -5.38 0.64
CA ILE A 60 -3.74 -5.29 1.10
C ILE A 60 -3.73 -5.13 2.61
N PHE A 61 -4.34 -4.05 3.09
CA PHE A 61 -4.44 -3.82 4.53
C PHE A 61 -5.73 -3.05 4.83
N GLU A 62 -6.10 -3.01 6.11
CA GLU A 62 -7.36 -2.40 6.51
C GLU A 62 -7.12 -1.20 7.42
N TRP A 63 -7.51 -0.02 6.96
CA TRP A 63 -7.51 1.20 7.77
C TRP A 63 -8.58 1.10 8.85
N THR A 64 -8.32 1.66 10.03
CA THR A 64 -9.31 1.68 11.11
C THR A 64 -10.54 2.48 10.72
N ASP A 65 -10.33 3.57 9.96
CA ASP A 65 -11.40 4.44 9.47
C ASP A 65 -10.81 5.40 8.44
N GLN A 66 -11.62 6.28 7.89
CA GLN A 66 -11.15 7.25 6.89
C GLN A 66 -10.25 8.33 7.49
N ASP A 67 -10.45 8.66 8.76
CA ASP A 67 -9.57 9.63 9.42
C ASP A 67 -8.16 9.10 9.55
N ALA A 68 -7.98 7.78 9.68
CA ALA A 68 -6.66 7.17 9.74
C ALA A 68 -5.85 7.46 8.48
N VAL A 69 -6.51 7.45 7.31
CA VAL A 69 -5.84 7.77 6.03
C VAL A 69 -5.27 9.19 6.08
N SER A 70 -6.07 10.14 6.53
CA SER A 70 -5.63 11.54 6.63
C SER A 70 -4.49 11.70 7.64
N ARG A 71 -4.58 11.02 8.77
CA ARG A 71 -3.51 11.06 9.78
C ARG A 71 -2.21 10.47 9.25
N ALA A 72 -2.30 9.41 8.45
CA ALA A 72 -1.12 8.81 7.84
C ALA A 72 -0.41 9.80 6.91
N HIS A 73 -1.18 10.54 6.11
CA HIS A 73 -0.62 11.52 5.18
C HIS A 73 0.16 12.65 5.87
N THR A 74 -0.18 12.94 7.12
CA THR A 74 0.49 14.02 7.87
C THR A 74 1.53 13.50 8.87
N HIS A 75 1.67 12.17 9.01
CA HIS A 75 2.60 11.60 9.99
C HIS A 75 4.00 11.48 9.38
N PRO A 76 5.02 12.10 10.01
CA PRO A 76 6.39 12.10 9.44
C PRO A 76 6.96 10.72 9.20
N GLU A 77 6.74 9.77 10.10
CA GLU A 77 7.29 8.42 9.99
C GLU A 77 6.70 7.67 8.79
N VAL A 78 5.40 7.83 8.55
CA VAL A 78 4.72 7.24 7.39
C VAL A 78 5.21 7.90 6.11
N SER A 79 5.30 9.22 6.12
CA SER A 79 5.76 9.99 4.96
C SER A 79 7.17 9.59 4.53
N GLN A 80 8.06 9.32 5.47
CA GLN A 80 9.42 8.89 5.15
C GLN A 80 9.44 7.58 4.37
N VAL A 81 8.59 6.63 4.77
CA VAL A 81 8.48 5.34 4.04
C VAL A 81 7.93 5.58 2.64
N TRP A 82 6.86 6.36 2.52
CA TRP A 82 6.24 6.64 1.23
C TRP A 82 7.20 7.37 0.29
N GLU A 83 7.97 8.32 0.82
CA GLU A 83 8.96 9.05 0.02
C GLU A 83 10.08 8.13 -0.48
N ALA A 84 10.44 7.12 0.30
CA ALA A 84 11.43 6.13 -0.12
C ALA A 84 10.87 5.16 -1.16
N MET A 85 9.57 4.87 -1.10
CA MET A 85 8.91 3.96 -2.04
C MET A 85 8.73 4.59 -3.43
N GLY A 86 8.44 5.87 -3.49
CA GLY A 86 8.12 6.55 -4.75
C GLY A 86 9.14 6.36 -5.85
N PRO A 87 10.44 6.63 -5.62
CA PRO A 87 11.47 6.49 -6.67
C PRO A 87 11.65 5.07 -7.19
N LEU A 88 11.20 4.06 -6.45
CA LEU A 88 11.30 2.67 -6.86
C LEU A 88 10.14 2.23 -7.77
N CYS A 89 9.17 3.10 -7.97
CA CYS A 89 8.00 2.83 -8.80
C CYS A 89 7.99 3.72 -10.04
N GLU A 90 7.23 3.32 -11.05
CA GLU A 90 7.17 4.03 -12.32
C GLU A 90 5.79 3.96 -12.93
N GLU A 91 5.43 4.97 -13.72
CA GLU A 91 4.22 4.92 -14.53
C GLU A 91 4.40 3.89 -15.63
N ARG A 92 3.31 3.19 -15.97
CA ARG A 92 3.31 2.19 -17.05
C ARG A 92 2.00 2.24 -17.81
N ASP A 93 2.09 2.30 -19.13
CA ASP A 93 0.92 2.17 -20.02
C ASP A 93 -0.19 3.15 -19.65
N GLY A 94 0.19 4.36 -19.26
CA GLY A 94 -0.76 5.40 -18.87
C GLY A 94 -1.33 5.23 -17.47
N ARG A 95 -0.84 4.26 -16.69
CA ARG A 95 -1.30 4.03 -15.31
C ARG A 95 -0.29 4.60 -14.31
N PRO A 96 -0.75 5.14 -13.18
CA PRO A 96 0.15 5.75 -12.21
C PRO A 96 1.08 4.73 -11.58
N SER A 97 2.22 5.22 -11.05
CA SER A 97 3.20 4.39 -10.37
C SER A 97 2.63 3.70 -9.14
N MET A 98 1.68 4.35 -8.48
CA MET A 98 1.02 3.83 -7.28
C MET A 98 -0.47 4.14 -7.36
N GLU A 99 -1.30 3.16 -6.95
CA GLU A 99 -2.74 3.34 -6.86
C GLU A 99 -3.23 2.76 -5.56
N PHE A 100 -4.17 3.44 -4.90
CA PHE A 100 -4.67 3.04 -3.59
C PHE A 100 -6.20 3.04 -3.56
N PRO A 101 -6.87 2.18 -4.34
CA PRO A 101 -8.32 2.11 -4.23
C PRO A 101 -8.71 1.62 -2.84
N HIS A 102 -9.69 2.29 -2.26
CA HIS A 102 -10.25 1.92 -0.97
C HIS A 102 -11.55 1.19 -1.22
N LEU A 103 -11.64 -0.03 -0.70
CA LEU A 103 -12.73 -0.95 -1.02
C LEU A 103 -13.43 -1.36 0.26
N SER A 104 -14.73 -1.61 0.14
CA SER A 104 -15.53 -2.14 1.23
C SER A 104 -15.71 -3.64 1.02
N ARG A 105 -15.59 -4.40 2.09
CA ARG A 105 -15.82 -5.82 2.05
C ARG A 105 -17.31 -6.09 1.85
N VAL A 106 -17.65 -6.97 0.93
CA VAL A 106 -19.01 -7.37 0.66
C VAL A 106 -19.16 -8.87 0.88
N ASP A 107 -20.18 -9.27 1.63
CA ASP A 107 -20.50 -10.67 1.82
C ASP A 107 -21.39 -11.12 0.66
N VAL A 108 -20.90 -12.07 -0.13
CA VAL A 108 -21.60 -12.56 -1.33
C VAL A 108 -21.96 -14.03 -1.23
N SER A 109 -22.17 -14.52 -0.02
CA SER A 109 -22.48 -15.92 0.22
C SER A 109 -23.74 -16.41 -0.48
#